data_bef5403f41dfbb5781608126cdfe46df
#
_entry.id   bef5403f41dfbb5781608126cdfe46df
#
_cell.length_a   1.000
_cell.length_b   1.000
_cell.length_c   1.000
_cell.angle_alpha   90.00
_cell.angle_beta   90.00
_cell.angle_gamma   90.00
#
_symmetry.space_group_name_H-M   'P 1'
#
loop_
_entity.id
_entity.type
_entity.pdbx_description
1 polymer ?
#
loop_
_entity_poly.entity_id
_entity_poly.type
_entity_poly.pdbx_seq_one_letter_code
_entity_poly.pdbx_strand_id
1 'polypeptide(L)'
;MRFDRLRLSNFKPYGDADVSLTDGVTVIHGLNGSGKSSLLEACFFALYGSKALPGTLADVISNGADDAAIDLWFTHDGVDYHIERELTRSGDRVSTRTCVLEGDDGSGEPISRDGARAVREFVTDLLRMDSEAFVNCAYVRQGEVNKLINASPSQRQDMIDDLLQLGTLETYRERAGEARLAVSDLLQGARGSLETIDEQIEAKEEQNLHAKLNDLET
;
A
#
# COMPACT_ATOMS: atom_id res chain seq x y z
N MET A 1 14.15 -2.66 9.33
CA MET A 1 14.37 -3.51 8.13
C MET A 1 15.81 -3.38 7.67
N ARG A 2 16.44 -4.50 7.30
CA ARG A 2 17.83 -4.57 6.80
C ARG A 2 17.85 -5.49 5.58
N PHE A 3 18.49 -5.08 4.51
CA PHE A 3 18.79 -5.95 3.38
C PHE A 3 20.05 -6.77 3.67
N ASP A 4 19.99 -8.08 3.46
CA ASP A 4 21.06 -9.01 3.78
C ASP A 4 21.80 -9.53 2.53
N ARG A 5 21.05 -9.82 1.47
CA ARG A 5 21.59 -10.32 0.21
C ARG A 5 20.68 -9.97 -0.96
N LEU A 6 21.28 -9.67 -2.08
CA LEU A 6 20.62 -9.45 -3.36
C LEU A 6 21.29 -10.31 -4.44
N ARG A 7 20.49 -11.14 -5.11
CA ARG A 7 20.95 -11.90 -6.27
C ARG A 7 20.15 -11.50 -7.50
N LEU A 8 20.83 -11.28 -8.60
CA LEU A 8 20.27 -10.82 -9.86
C LEU A 8 20.71 -11.73 -10.99
N SER A 9 19.81 -12.06 -11.89
CA SER A 9 20.08 -12.68 -13.17
C SER A 9 19.34 -11.90 -14.25
N ASN A 10 20.08 -11.49 -15.30
CA ASN A 10 19.56 -10.73 -16.44
C ASN A 10 18.74 -9.49 -16.05
N PHE A 11 19.16 -8.80 -15.00
CA PHE A 11 18.48 -7.60 -14.51
C PHE A 11 19.21 -6.33 -14.96
N LYS A 12 18.62 -5.53 -15.85
CA LYS A 12 19.17 -4.28 -16.38
C LYS A 12 20.60 -4.50 -16.89
N PRO A 13 21.69 -3.86 -16.37
CA PRO A 13 23.04 -4.10 -16.83
C PRO A 13 23.67 -5.39 -16.28
N TYR A 14 23.00 -6.09 -15.34
CA TYR A 14 23.55 -7.26 -14.67
C TYR A 14 23.14 -8.54 -15.37
N GLY A 15 24.08 -9.27 -15.98
CA GLY A 15 23.86 -10.63 -16.44
C GLY A 15 23.74 -11.59 -15.27
N ASP A 16 24.67 -11.50 -14.31
CA ASP A 16 24.65 -12.21 -13.03
C ASP A 16 25.32 -11.35 -11.97
N ALA A 17 24.72 -11.27 -10.79
CA ALA A 17 25.29 -10.59 -9.63
C ALA A 17 24.78 -11.23 -8.34
N ASP A 18 25.68 -11.36 -7.36
CA ASP A 18 25.39 -11.84 -6.02
C ASP A 18 26.09 -10.94 -5.02
N VAL A 19 25.29 -10.16 -4.28
CA VAL A 19 25.77 -9.10 -3.39
C VAL A 19 25.30 -9.38 -1.99
N SER A 20 26.23 -9.67 -1.08
CA SER A 20 25.93 -9.74 0.36
C SER A 20 26.08 -8.34 0.97
N LEU A 21 25.10 -7.93 1.73
CA LEU A 21 25.05 -6.66 2.44
C LEU A 21 25.30 -6.92 3.93
N THR A 22 26.13 -6.12 4.56
CA THR A 22 26.47 -6.24 5.97
C THR A 22 25.82 -5.14 6.78
N ASP A 23 25.74 -5.31 8.09
CA ASP A 23 25.29 -4.26 8.99
C ASP A 23 26.12 -2.99 8.85
N GLY A 24 25.44 -1.84 8.96
CA GLY A 24 26.05 -0.53 8.90
C GLY A 24 25.89 0.17 7.55
N VAL A 25 26.94 0.85 7.09
CA VAL A 25 26.92 1.63 5.85
C VAL A 25 27.60 0.87 4.73
N THR A 26 26.85 0.57 3.67
CA THR A 26 27.40 0.02 2.42
C THR A 26 27.58 1.11 1.39
N VAL A 27 28.79 1.25 0.85
CA VAL A 27 29.11 2.23 -0.19
C VAL A 27 29.22 1.55 -1.54
N ILE A 28 28.36 1.96 -2.49
CA ILE A 28 28.39 1.49 -3.87
C ILE A 28 29.07 2.54 -4.73
N HIS A 29 30.24 2.23 -5.29
CA HIS A 29 31.00 3.14 -6.14
C HIS A 29 31.30 2.54 -7.52
N GLY A 30 31.54 3.37 -8.51
CA GLY A 30 31.85 2.96 -9.88
C GLY A 30 31.59 4.07 -10.89
N LEU A 31 31.91 3.80 -12.15
CA LEU A 31 31.70 4.73 -13.26
C LEU A 31 30.20 5.03 -13.49
N ASN A 32 29.90 6.14 -14.17
CA ASN A 32 28.54 6.41 -14.61
C ASN A 32 28.08 5.34 -15.60
N GLY A 33 26.84 4.85 -15.45
CA GLY A 33 26.32 3.76 -16.26
C GLY A 33 26.69 2.35 -15.78
N SER A 34 27.50 2.18 -14.72
CA SER A 34 27.91 0.85 -14.23
C SER A 34 26.80 0.08 -13.47
N GLY A 35 25.60 0.64 -13.36
CA GLY A 35 24.46 -0.07 -12.72
C GLY A 35 24.25 0.24 -11.24
N LYS A 36 24.98 1.19 -10.62
CA LYS A 36 24.83 1.49 -9.17
C LYS A 36 23.37 1.71 -8.74
N SER A 37 22.64 2.52 -9.49
CA SER A 37 21.21 2.77 -9.23
C SER A 37 20.37 1.53 -9.47
N SER A 38 20.75 0.68 -10.42
CA SER A 38 20.03 -0.55 -10.74
C SER A 38 20.07 -1.58 -9.61
N LEU A 39 21.11 -1.60 -8.77
CA LEU A 39 21.14 -2.44 -7.55
C LEU A 39 20.07 -2.00 -6.56
N LEU A 40 19.94 -0.70 -6.31
CA LEU A 40 18.89 -0.18 -5.43
C LEU A 40 17.49 -0.40 -6.03
N GLU A 41 17.33 -0.16 -7.33
CA GLU A 41 16.09 -0.42 -8.05
C GLU A 41 15.69 -1.90 -7.99
N ALA A 42 16.64 -2.83 -7.99
CA ALA A 42 16.38 -4.25 -7.83
C ALA A 42 15.79 -4.59 -6.46
N CYS A 43 16.30 -3.99 -5.38
CA CYS A 43 15.73 -4.16 -4.04
C CYS A 43 14.26 -3.68 -4.00
N PHE A 44 13.98 -2.49 -4.58
CA PHE A 44 12.61 -1.97 -4.61
C PHE A 44 11.69 -2.78 -5.51
N PHE A 45 12.20 -3.24 -6.63
CA PHE A 45 11.44 -4.11 -7.52
C PHE A 45 11.13 -5.45 -6.84
N ALA A 46 12.06 -6.02 -6.09
CA ALA A 46 11.80 -7.22 -5.31
C ALA A 46 10.64 -7.01 -4.34
N LEU A 47 10.61 -5.90 -3.60
CA LEU A 47 9.56 -5.58 -2.63
C LEU A 47 8.20 -5.29 -3.30
N TYR A 48 8.14 -4.32 -4.22
CA TYR A 48 6.90 -3.72 -4.71
C TYR A 48 6.54 -4.05 -6.16
N GLY A 49 7.44 -4.75 -6.88
CA GLY A 49 7.26 -5.07 -8.30
C GLY A 49 7.23 -3.82 -9.18
N SER A 50 6.44 -3.86 -10.25
CA SER A 50 6.37 -2.77 -11.24
C SER A 50 5.98 -1.41 -10.66
N LYS A 51 5.37 -1.36 -9.48
CA LYS A 51 5.00 -0.10 -8.82
C LYS A 51 6.21 0.70 -8.32
N ALA A 52 7.35 0.05 -8.12
CA ALA A 52 8.58 0.69 -7.67
C ALA A 52 9.44 1.26 -8.81
N LEU A 53 9.09 0.98 -10.06
CA LEU A 53 9.89 1.35 -11.23
C LEU A 53 9.30 2.57 -11.96
N PRO A 54 10.15 3.46 -12.48
CA PRO A 54 9.71 4.57 -13.32
C PRO A 54 9.33 4.14 -14.75
N GLY A 55 9.51 2.85 -15.11
CA GLY A 55 9.32 2.29 -16.44
C GLY A 55 8.39 1.08 -16.47
N THR A 56 8.55 0.26 -17.50
CA THR A 56 7.79 -0.97 -17.72
C THR A 56 8.56 -2.20 -17.26
N LEU A 57 7.88 -3.35 -17.16
CA LEU A 57 8.56 -4.63 -16.88
C LEU A 57 9.59 -4.99 -17.98
N ALA A 58 9.41 -4.50 -19.20
CA ALA A 58 10.35 -4.75 -20.30
C ALA A 58 11.71 -4.06 -20.05
N ASP A 59 11.72 -2.94 -19.32
CA ASP A 59 12.94 -2.20 -18.98
C ASP A 59 13.77 -2.89 -17.87
N VAL A 60 13.22 -3.93 -17.25
CA VAL A 60 13.88 -4.70 -16.19
C VAL A 60 14.80 -5.77 -16.76
N ILE A 61 14.37 -6.45 -17.83
CA ILE A 61 15.13 -7.54 -18.44
C ILE A 61 16.31 -6.97 -19.23
N SER A 62 17.49 -7.55 -19.03
CA SER A 62 18.71 -7.20 -19.77
C SER A 62 18.50 -7.29 -21.29
N ASN A 63 19.16 -6.40 -22.02
CA ASN A 63 19.09 -6.42 -23.48
C ASN A 63 19.58 -7.76 -24.04
N GLY A 64 18.72 -8.42 -24.85
CA GLY A 64 19.01 -9.69 -25.48
C GLY A 64 18.69 -10.92 -24.62
N ALA A 65 18.14 -10.74 -23.41
CA ALA A 65 17.63 -11.82 -22.58
C ALA A 65 16.10 -11.92 -22.68
N ASP A 66 15.59 -13.13 -22.47
CA ASP A 66 14.16 -13.45 -22.47
C ASP A 66 13.58 -13.64 -21.06
N ASP A 67 14.43 -13.69 -20.07
CA ASP A 67 14.07 -13.85 -18.66
C ASP A 67 14.91 -12.95 -17.76
N ALA A 68 14.44 -12.68 -16.57
CA ALA A 68 15.20 -12.08 -15.47
C ALA A 68 14.72 -12.64 -14.13
N ALA A 69 15.66 -12.78 -13.19
CA ALA A 69 15.34 -13.21 -11.84
C ALA A 69 15.98 -12.27 -10.80
N ILE A 70 15.25 -12.04 -9.72
CA ILE A 70 15.67 -11.23 -8.59
C ILE A 70 15.31 -11.98 -7.31
N ASP A 71 16.33 -12.22 -6.48
CA ASP A 71 16.19 -12.73 -5.13
C ASP A 71 16.65 -11.67 -4.14
N LEU A 72 15.82 -11.38 -3.16
CA LEU A 72 16.13 -10.45 -2.07
C LEU A 72 15.92 -11.12 -0.72
N TRP A 73 16.97 -11.17 0.08
CA TRP A 73 16.90 -11.56 1.49
C TRP A 73 16.97 -10.32 2.36
N PHE A 74 16.07 -10.23 3.31
CA PHE A 74 16.03 -9.11 4.26
C PHE A 74 15.48 -9.54 5.61
N THR A 75 15.92 -8.87 6.66
CA THR A 75 15.43 -9.04 8.03
C THR A 75 14.54 -7.87 8.44
N HIS A 76 13.39 -8.12 9.02
CA HIS A 76 12.50 -7.11 9.60
C HIS A 76 11.91 -7.60 10.92
N ASP A 77 12.06 -6.80 11.99
CA ASP A 77 11.60 -7.11 13.35
C ASP A 77 12.04 -8.49 13.86
N GLY A 78 13.25 -8.92 13.49
CA GLY A 78 13.85 -10.18 13.92
C GLY A 78 13.41 -11.39 13.12
N VAL A 79 12.60 -11.21 12.06
CA VAL A 79 12.17 -12.25 11.14
C VAL A 79 12.96 -12.14 9.83
N ASP A 80 13.44 -13.26 9.34
CA ASP A 80 14.15 -13.33 8.07
C ASP A 80 13.18 -13.65 6.93
N TYR A 81 13.25 -12.86 5.86
CA TYR A 81 12.41 -12.98 4.68
C TYR A 81 13.24 -13.18 3.42
N HIS A 82 12.68 -13.93 2.49
CA HIS A 82 13.20 -14.09 1.14
C HIS A 82 12.09 -13.81 0.13
N ILE A 83 12.37 -12.95 -0.85
CA ILE A 83 11.49 -12.70 -1.99
C ILE A 83 12.20 -13.15 -3.25
N GLU A 84 11.54 -14.02 -4.01
CA GLU A 84 11.93 -14.43 -5.35
C GLU A 84 10.96 -13.84 -6.37
N ARG A 85 11.50 -13.21 -7.43
CA ARG A 85 10.73 -12.76 -8.59
C ARG A 85 11.39 -13.18 -9.88
N GLU A 86 10.62 -13.82 -10.73
CA GLU A 86 11.04 -14.15 -12.10
C GLU A 86 10.15 -13.44 -13.11
N LEU A 87 10.77 -12.90 -14.14
CA LEU A 87 10.12 -12.32 -15.30
C LEU A 87 10.41 -13.17 -16.53
N THR A 88 9.47 -13.23 -17.45
CA THR A 88 9.65 -13.85 -18.76
C THR A 88 9.12 -12.97 -19.86
N ARG A 89 9.83 -12.94 -20.98
CA ARG A 89 9.45 -12.25 -22.20
C ARG A 89 8.84 -13.26 -23.20
N SER A 90 7.70 -12.91 -23.73
CA SER A 90 7.04 -13.67 -24.80
C SER A 90 6.65 -12.70 -25.92
N GLY A 91 7.47 -12.64 -26.96
CA GLY A 91 7.38 -11.59 -27.98
C GLY A 91 7.60 -10.20 -27.39
N ASP A 92 6.67 -9.29 -27.60
CA ASP A 92 6.74 -7.93 -27.08
C ASP A 92 6.23 -7.79 -25.63
N ARG A 93 5.69 -8.86 -25.07
CA ARG A 93 5.09 -8.83 -23.74
C ARG A 93 6.02 -9.42 -22.68
N VAL A 94 6.22 -8.68 -21.59
CA VAL A 94 6.89 -9.17 -20.39
C VAL A 94 5.87 -9.37 -19.28
N SER A 95 5.97 -10.50 -18.59
CA SER A 95 5.09 -10.85 -17.47
C SER A 95 5.89 -11.45 -16.31
N THR A 96 5.33 -11.36 -15.12
CA THR A 96 5.85 -12.05 -13.94
C THR A 96 5.50 -13.53 -14.06
N ARG A 97 6.52 -14.40 -14.04
CA ARG A 97 6.40 -15.84 -14.05
C ARG A 97 6.24 -16.38 -12.63
N THR A 98 7.15 -15.98 -11.75
CA THR A 98 7.18 -16.37 -10.34
C THR A 98 7.24 -15.11 -9.49
N CYS A 99 6.54 -15.12 -8.37
CA CYS A 99 6.68 -14.12 -7.33
C CYS A 99 6.27 -14.73 -6.00
N VAL A 100 7.24 -15.10 -5.19
CA VAL A 100 7.04 -15.77 -3.90
C VAL A 100 7.77 -14.99 -2.81
N LEU A 101 7.15 -14.87 -1.66
CA LEU A 101 7.77 -14.40 -0.42
C LEU A 101 7.68 -15.52 0.60
N GLU A 102 8.80 -15.83 1.20
CA GLU A 102 8.91 -16.74 2.33
C GLU A 102 9.50 -16.02 3.53
N GLY A 103 9.13 -16.43 4.74
CA GLY A 103 9.65 -15.90 5.99
C GLY A 103 9.68 -16.95 7.07
N ASP A 104 10.63 -16.82 7.99
CA ASP A 104 10.76 -17.69 9.15
C ASP A 104 10.92 -16.82 10.41
N ASP A 105 9.91 -16.86 11.26
CA ASP A 105 9.89 -16.17 12.57
C ASP A 105 10.36 -17.06 13.71
N GLY A 106 10.80 -18.28 13.40
CA GLY A 106 11.23 -19.27 14.39
C GLY A 106 10.09 -19.92 15.16
N SER A 107 8.82 -19.64 14.85
CA SER A 107 7.65 -20.27 15.50
C SER A 107 7.35 -21.68 14.99
N GLY A 108 7.97 -22.07 13.87
CA GLY A 108 7.77 -23.35 13.20
C GLY A 108 6.66 -23.34 12.16
N GLU A 109 5.94 -22.23 11.98
CA GLU A 109 5.02 -22.03 10.86
C GLU A 109 5.64 -21.08 9.83
N PRO A 110 5.96 -21.56 8.61
CA PRO A 110 6.56 -20.72 7.58
C PRO A 110 5.55 -19.69 7.09
N ILE A 111 6.00 -18.44 7.01
CA ILE A 111 5.27 -17.39 6.33
C ILE A 111 5.46 -17.59 4.83
N SER A 112 4.40 -17.74 4.05
CA SER A 112 4.48 -17.85 2.59
C SER A 112 3.40 -17.03 1.91
N ARG A 113 3.79 -16.33 0.83
CA ARG A 113 2.88 -15.59 -0.05
C ARG A 113 3.26 -15.87 -1.50
N ASP A 114 2.28 -16.18 -2.32
CA ASP A 114 2.45 -16.47 -3.74
C ASP A 114 1.63 -15.50 -4.60
N GLY A 115 2.27 -15.00 -5.65
CA GLY A 115 1.71 -14.04 -6.59
C GLY A 115 2.09 -12.58 -6.29
N ALA A 116 2.35 -11.84 -7.38
CA ALA A 116 2.88 -10.47 -7.32
C ALA A 116 1.99 -9.49 -6.53
N ARG A 117 0.68 -9.72 -6.50
CA ARG A 117 -0.26 -8.89 -5.73
C ARG A 117 -0.20 -9.22 -4.24
N ALA A 118 -0.25 -10.52 -3.89
CA ALA A 118 -0.23 -10.97 -2.50
C ALA A 118 1.09 -10.61 -1.82
N VAL A 119 2.23 -10.78 -2.51
CA VAL A 119 3.54 -10.36 -2.00
C VAL A 119 3.59 -8.86 -1.77
N ARG A 120 3.09 -8.04 -2.70
CA ARG A 120 3.08 -6.57 -2.54
C ARG A 120 2.20 -6.13 -1.37
N GLU A 121 0.98 -6.68 -1.26
CA GLU A 121 0.07 -6.37 -0.16
C GLU A 121 0.70 -6.74 1.19
N PHE A 122 1.28 -7.94 1.28
CA PHE A 122 2.00 -8.36 2.49
C PHE A 122 3.18 -7.45 2.84
N VAL A 123 4.02 -7.07 1.87
CA VAL A 123 5.14 -6.15 2.08
C VAL A 123 4.64 -4.76 2.53
N THR A 124 3.55 -4.27 1.94
CA THR A 124 2.94 -2.99 2.34
C THR A 124 2.46 -3.02 3.78
N ASP A 125 1.80 -4.11 4.19
CA ASP A 125 1.30 -4.29 5.56
C ASP A 125 2.46 -4.48 6.55
N LEU A 126 3.47 -5.26 6.16
CA LEU A 126 4.67 -5.54 6.97
C LEU A 126 5.45 -4.27 7.26
N LEU A 127 5.74 -3.48 6.23
CA LEU A 127 6.53 -2.25 6.35
C LEU A 127 5.69 -1.03 6.74
N ARG A 128 4.36 -1.16 6.71
CA ARG A 128 3.39 -0.05 6.89
C ARG A 128 3.65 1.12 5.95
N MET A 129 4.16 0.81 4.76
CA MET A 129 4.48 1.77 3.71
C MET A 129 4.15 1.15 2.36
N ASP A 130 3.48 1.90 1.50
CA ASP A 130 3.33 1.53 0.11
C ASP A 130 4.60 1.87 -0.70
N SER A 131 4.59 1.57 -2.00
CA SER A 131 5.75 1.81 -2.87
C SER A 131 6.14 3.27 -2.98
N GLU A 132 5.18 4.19 -2.91
CA GLU A 132 5.42 5.63 -3.04
C GLU A 132 6.02 6.20 -1.76
N ALA A 133 5.43 5.89 -0.60
CA ALA A 133 5.96 6.25 0.70
C ALA A 133 7.38 5.68 0.91
N PHE A 134 7.60 4.42 0.53
CA PHE A 134 8.92 3.80 0.65
C PHE A 134 9.98 4.49 -0.22
N VAL A 135 9.64 4.84 -1.47
CA VAL A 135 10.54 5.59 -2.36
C VAL A 135 10.83 6.98 -1.81
N ASN A 136 9.85 7.65 -1.24
CA ASN A 136 10.03 8.99 -0.70
C ASN A 136 10.80 9.02 0.64
N CYS A 137 10.67 7.96 1.47
CA CYS A 137 11.30 7.89 2.79
C CYS A 137 12.66 7.20 2.80
N ALA A 138 12.75 6.05 2.12
CA ALA A 138 13.89 5.16 2.20
C ALA A 138 14.85 5.30 1.01
N TYR A 139 14.36 5.81 -0.11
CA TYR A 139 15.14 5.96 -1.34
C TYR A 139 15.25 7.41 -1.79
N VAL A 140 16.30 8.06 -1.36
CA VAL A 140 16.60 9.40 -1.84
C VAL A 140 17.26 9.30 -3.22
N ARG A 141 16.49 9.58 -4.27
CA ARG A 141 16.99 9.61 -5.65
C ARG A 141 17.98 10.77 -5.85
N GLN A 142 18.89 10.59 -6.81
CA GLN A 142 19.83 11.63 -7.18
C GLN A 142 19.08 12.93 -7.55
N GLY A 143 19.42 14.04 -6.88
CA GLY A 143 18.79 15.36 -7.09
C GLY A 143 17.56 15.64 -6.23
N GLU A 144 16.96 14.65 -5.53
CA GLU A 144 15.78 14.86 -4.70
C GLU A 144 16.09 15.43 -3.31
N VAL A 145 17.30 15.18 -2.78
CA VAL A 145 17.80 15.88 -1.58
C VAL A 145 17.72 17.40 -1.76
N ASN A 146 18.05 17.88 -2.95
CA ASN A 146 17.97 19.32 -3.27
C ASN A 146 16.52 19.83 -3.30
N LYS A 147 15.55 18.98 -3.66
CA LYS A 147 14.14 19.37 -3.62
C LYS A 147 13.67 19.63 -2.19
N LEU A 148 14.00 18.73 -1.25
CA LEU A 148 13.62 18.89 0.15
C LEU A 148 14.31 20.11 0.80
N ILE A 149 15.60 20.33 0.51
CA ILE A 149 16.35 21.46 1.05
C ILE A 149 15.85 22.80 0.51
N ASN A 150 15.55 22.85 -0.80
CA ASN A 150 15.11 24.07 -1.48
C ASN A 150 13.58 24.26 -1.48
N ALA A 151 12.83 23.30 -0.95
CA ALA A 151 11.36 23.39 -0.85
C ALA A 151 10.94 24.53 0.07
N SER A 152 9.89 25.23 -0.30
CA SER A 152 9.20 26.18 0.60
C SER A 152 8.62 25.46 1.82
N PRO A 153 8.29 26.17 2.91
CA PRO A 153 7.65 25.55 4.09
C PRO A 153 6.38 24.77 3.75
N SER A 154 5.54 25.27 2.83
CA SER A 154 4.34 24.58 2.37
C SER A 154 4.67 23.28 1.63
N GLN A 155 5.61 23.34 0.67
CA GLN A 155 6.04 22.14 -0.08
C GLN A 155 6.67 21.08 0.83
N ARG A 156 7.39 21.49 1.89
CA ARG A 156 7.92 20.55 2.88
C ARG A 156 6.81 19.90 3.70
N GLN A 157 5.77 20.67 4.04
CA GLN A 157 4.60 20.14 4.73
C GLN A 157 3.88 19.12 3.84
N ASP A 158 3.60 19.46 2.58
CA ASP A 158 2.98 18.56 1.62
C ASP A 158 3.79 17.26 1.47
N MET A 159 5.11 17.36 1.36
CA MET A 159 6.00 16.20 1.31
C MET A 159 5.93 15.33 2.58
N ILE A 160 5.81 15.94 3.76
CA ILE A 160 5.67 15.24 5.03
C ILE A 160 4.29 14.59 5.13
N ASP A 161 3.25 15.26 4.68
CA ASP A 161 1.89 14.77 4.69
C ASP A 161 1.73 13.57 3.75
N ASP A 162 2.35 13.61 2.55
CA ASP A 162 2.45 12.49 1.63
C ASP A 162 3.25 11.32 2.25
N LEU A 163 4.36 11.63 2.91
CA LEU A 163 5.25 10.70 3.57
C LEU A 163 4.57 9.92 4.70
N LEU A 164 3.77 10.63 5.50
CA LEU A 164 2.99 10.08 6.60
C LEU A 164 1.63 9.52 6.15
N GLN A 165 1.33 9.56 4.86
CA GLN A 165 0.03 9.17 4.27
C GLN A 165 -1.17 9.86 4.95
N LEU A 166 -0.98 11.12 5.40
CA LEU A 166 -2.03 11.84 6.11
C LEU A 166 -3.26 12.10 5.23
N GLY A 167 -3.10 12.13 3.91
CA GLY A 167 -4.21 12.17 2.95
C GLY A 167 -5.21 11.01 3.11
N THR A 168 -4.73 9.83 3.54
CA THR A 168 -5.59 8.68 3.83
C THR A 168 -6.46 8.94 5.06
N LEU A 169 -5.90 9.57 6.10
CA LEU A 169 -6.64 9.94 7.30
C LEU A 169 -7.70 11.01 7.01
N GLU A 170 -7.39 11.98 6.13
CA GLU A 170 -8.37 12.98 5.69
C GLU A 170 -9.52 12.34 4.94
N THR A 171 -9.25 11.39 4.04
CA THR A 171 -10.28 10.61 3.33
C THR A 171 -11.16 9.81 4.31
N TYR A 172 -10.58 9.21 5.35
CA TYR A 172 -11.36 8.53 6.38
C TYR A 172 -12.21 9.49 7.21
N ARG A 173 -11.68 10.68 7.51
CA ARG A 173 -12.42 11.74 8.21
C ARG A 173 -13.63 12.22 7.40
N GLU A 174 -13.45 12.45 6.10
CA GLU A 174 -14.53 12.84 5.19
C GLU A 174 -15.62 11.76 5.13
N ARG A 175 -15.24 10.49 4.89
CA ARG A 175 -16.19 9.37 4.85
C ARG A 175 -16.94 9.17 6.16
N ALA A 176 -16.26 9.32 7.29
CA ALA A 176 -16.90 9.26 8.61
C ALA A 176 -17.88 10.43 8.80
N GLY A 177 -17.53 11.63 8.29
CA GLY A 177 -18.41 12.80 8.27
C GLY A 177 -19.69 12.56 7.44
N GLU A 178 -19.55 12.03 6.24
CA GLU A 178 -20.67 11.68 5.36
C GLU A 178 -21.58 10.61 5.98
N ALA A 179 -21.00 9.54 6.53
CA ALA A 179 -21.76 8.50 7.22
C ALA A 179 -22.52 9.05 8.42
N ARG A 180 -21.93 9.96 9.21
CA ARG A 180 -22.58 10.62 10.33
C ARG A 180 -23.78 11.45 9.87
N LEU A 181 -23.65 12.20 8.78
CA LEU A 181 -24.75 13.00 8.22
C LEU A 181 -25.89 12.09 7.74
N ALA A 182 -25.60 11.03 6.99
CA ALA A 182 -26.61 10.08 6.52
C ALA A 182 -27.39 9.43 7.69
N VAL A 183 -26.70 9.03 8.77
CA VAL A 183 -27.34 8.48 9.97
C VAL A 183 -28.19 9.54 10.68
N SER A 184 -27.73 10.79 10.73
CA SER A 184 -28.49 11.89 11.32
C SER A 184 -29.78 12.16 10.57
N ASP A 185 -29.76 12.14 9.23
CA ASP A 185 -30.94 12.35 8.38
C ASP A 185 -31.95 11.21 8.56
N LEU A 186 -31.48 9.95 8.60
CA LEU A 186 -32.35 8.80 8.89
C LEU A 186 -33.01 8.89 10.27
N LEU A 187 -32.25 9.32 11.28
CA LEU A 187 -32.75 9.52 12.65
C LEU A 187 -33.81 10.62 12.72
N GLN A 188 -33.59 11.71 12.01
CA GLN A 188 -34.55 12.81 11.93
C GLN A 188 -35.82 12.39 11.22
N GLY A 189 -35.72 11.65 10.11
CA GLY A 189 -36.88 11.08 9.40
C GLY A 189 -37.66 10.09 10.27
N ALA A 190 -36.98 9.21 11.01
CA ALA A 190 -37.63 8.27 11.92
C ALA A 190 -38.37 8.97 13.09
N ARG A 191 -37.73 10.03 13.64
CA ARG A 191 -38.38 10.85 14.70
C ARG A 191 -39.64 11.55 14.19
N GLY A 192 -39.57 12.16 13.00
CA GLY A 192 -40.75 12.80 12.40
C GLY A 192 -41.88 11.79 12.10
N SER A 193 -41.53 10.56 11.68
CA SER A 193 -42.51 9.51 11.49
C SER A 193 -43.16 9.06 12.80
N LEU A 194 -42.40 8.97 13.89
CA LEU A 194 -42.91 8.67 15.22
C LEU A 194 -43.88 9.73 15.73
N GLU A 195 -43.50 11.01 15.60
CA GLU A 195 -44.31 12.15 15.99
C GLU A 195 -45.70 12.13 15.25
N THR A 196 -45.66 11.87 13.93
CA THR A 196 -46.91 11.71 13.12
C THR A 196 -47.75 10.55 13.58
N ILE A 197 -47.15 9.41 13.95
CA ILE A 197 -47.91 8.25 14.46
C ILE A 197 -48.49 8.54 15.82
N ASP A 198 -47.77 9.20 16.71
CA ASP A 198 -48.29 9.58 18.04
C ASP A 198 -49.49 10.52 17.91
N GLU A 199 -49.41 11.55 17.04
CA GLU A 199 -50.55 12.43 16.74
C GLU A 199 -51.76 11.65 16.19
N GLN A 200 -51.55 10.65 15.32
CA GLN A 200 -52.63 9.81 14.81
C GLN A 200 -53.25 8.92 15.88
N ILE A 201 -52.46 8.44 16.83
CA ILE A 201 -52.95 7.65 17.97
C ILE A 201 -53.83 8.51 18.86
N GLU A 202 -53.36 9.70 19.25
CA GLU A 202 -54.10 10.66 20.06
C GLU A 202 -55.45 11.03 19.42
N ALA A 203 -55.42 11.37 18.11
CA ALA A 203 -56.66 11.68 17.38
C ALA A 203 -57.68 10.53 17.35
N LYS A 204 -57.19 9.27 17.21
CA LYS A 204 -58.06 8.09 17.25
C LYS A 204 -58.62 7.77 18.64
N GLU A 205 -57.81 7.99 19.65
CA GLU A 205 -58.26 7.82 21.05
C GLU A 205 -59.33 8.84 21.41
N GLU A 206 -59.21 10.08 21.00
CA GLU A 206 -60.25 11.11 21.17
C GLU A 206 -61.57 10.75 20.45
N GLN A 207 -61.46 10.28 19.19
CA GLN A 207 -62.65 9.80 18.44
C GLN A 207 -63.34 8.62 19.12
N ASN A 208 -62.58 7.66 19.65
CA ASN A 208 -63.11 6.52 20.37
C ASN A 208 -63.78 6.92 21.71
N LEU A 209 -63.22 7.88 22.44
CA LEU A 209 -63.82 8.40 23.64
C LEU A 209 -65.13 9.16 23.39
N HIS A 210 -65.21 9.95 22.32
CA HIS A 210 -66.43 10.65 21.91
C HIS A 210 -67.52 9.67 21.46
N ALA A 211 -67.18 8.60 20.71
CA ALA A 211 -68.14 7.54 20.31
C ALA A 211 -68.69 6.82 21.53
N LYS A 212 -67.88 6.46 22.51
CA LYS A 212 -68.30 5.83 23.76
C LYS A 212 -69.14 6.74 24.64
N LEU A 213 -68.92 8.03 24.68
CA LEU A 213 -69.74 9.01 25.38
C LEU A 213 -71.15 9.11 24.76
N ASN A 214 -71.27 9.20 23.43
CA ASN A 214 -72.52 9.26 22.70
C ASN A 214 -73.37 7.96 22.86
N ASP A 215 -72.77 6.77 22.97
CA ASP A 215 -73.41 5.51 23.23
C ASP A 215 -73.94 5.39 24.66
N LEU A 216 -73.44 6.13 25.62
CA LEU A 216 -73.84 6.19 27.02
C LEU A 216 -74.98 7.20 27.27
N GLU A 217 -75.19 8.19 26.41
CA GLU A 217 -76.18 9.23 26.47
C GLU A 217 -77.53 8.86 25.74
N THR A 218 -77.52 7.72 25.02
CA THR A 218 -78.68 7.19 24.27
C THR A 218 -79.31 6.04 25.04
#